data_b804e7452bc85018bbd9d5086d763130
#
_entry.id   b804e7452bc85018bbd9d5086d763130
#
_cell.length_a   1.000
_cell.length_b   1.000
_cell.length_c   1.000
_cell.angle_alpha   90.00
_cell.angle_beta   90.00
_cell.angle_gamma   90.00
#
_symmetry.space_group_name_H-M   'P 1'
#
loop_
_entity.id
_entity.type
_entity.pdbx_description
1 polymer ?
#
loop_
_entity_poly.entity_id
_entity_poly.type
_entity_poly.pdbx_seq_one_letter_code
_entity_poly.pdbx_strand_id
1 'polypeptide(L)'
;MTDTIVIALSRFLDEAKRIGEFLGADVREYNPDIFLEVFPQARRIVAIMSMGIVVRRIAPLIQNKWNDPAIVVVSPDITYAIPLLGGHHGANELAKELSALGIHPVITTATESKGRDSVESIAQRSGCDIVNRDSTRQVNAAMLDMDIPVHAMKGPGIVLAGPDVSILVKKGEFTVGVGCRKGVRASEVLDAIRNALAESGVAKNDVLVYATTQKKSGERGLSEAIS
;
A
#
# COMPACT_ATOMS: atom_id res chain seq x y z
N MET A 1 -3.96 2.00 15.60
CA MET A 1 -4.92 1.70 14.52
C MET A 1 -4.75 0.25 14.14
N THR A 2 -5.81 -0.53 14.17
CA THR A 2 -5.78 -1.93 13.71
C THR A 2 -5.71 -1.90 12.19
N ASP A 3 -4.64 -2.44 11.59
CA ASP A 3 -4.40 -2.29 10.15
C ASP A 3 -5.46 -3.06 9.32
N THR A 4 -5.83 -4.25 9.76
CA THR A 4 -6.83 -5.11 9.09
C THR A 4 -7.85 -5.65 10.07
N ILE A 5 -9.13 -5.64 9.69
CA ILE A 5 -10.23 -6.23 10.45
C ILE A 5 -10.97 -7.24 9.57
N VAL A 6 -11.23 -8.43 10.11
CA VAL A 6 -12.06 -9.45 9.47
C VAL A 6 -13.44 -9.48 10.12
N ILE A 7 -14.51 -9.32 9.33
CA ILE A 7 -15.90 -9.33 9.80
C ILE A 7 -16.60 -10.55 9.19
N ALA A 8 -17.27 -11.33 10.01
CA ALA A 8 -18.00 -12.51 9.52
C ALA A 8 -19.35 -12.66 10.21
N LEU A 9 -20.32 -13.24 9.51
CA LEU A 9 -21.53 -13.78 10.15
C LEU A 9 -21.14 -14.92 11.11
N SER A 10 -21.90 -15.13 12.19
CA SER A 10 -21.63 -16.14 13.23
C SER A 10 -21.26 -17.52 12.66
N ARG A 11 -21.93 -17.94 11.60
CA ARG A 11 -21.70 -19.24 10.94
C ARG A 11 -20.36 -19.39 10.22
N PHE A 12 -19.61 -18.27 10.00
CA PHE A 12 -18.33 -18.23 9.30
C PHE A 12 -17.19 -17.74 10.19
N LEU A 13 -17.37 -17.79 11.51
CA LEU A 13 -16.36 -17.31 12.45
C LEU A 13 -15.09 -18.15 12.47
N ASP A 14 -15.18 -19.45 12.19
CA ASP A 14 -14.00 -20.32 12.16
C ASP A 14 -13.14 -20.01 10.93
N GLU A 15 -13.76 -19.79 9.78
CA GLU A 15 -13.08 -19.32 8.57
C GLU A 15 -12.50 -17.91 8.77
N ALA A 16 -13.24 -17.03 9.44
CA ALA A 16 -12.76 -15.70 9.78
C ALA A 16 -11.52 -15.73 10.68
N LYS A 17 -11.48 -16.60 11.68
CA LYS A 17 -10.29 -16.78 12.53
C LYS A 17 -9.08 -17.25 11.72
N ARG A 18 -9.27 -18.22 10.82
CA ARG A 18 -8.20 -18.71 9.95
C ARG A 18 -7.64 -17.61 9.04
N ILE A 19 -8.53 -16.76 8.47
CA ILE A 19 -8.12 -15.60 7.68
C ILE A 19 -7.46 -14.53 8.57
N GLY A 20 -8.01 -14.28 9.76
CA GLY A 20 -7.47 -13.35 10.73
C GLY A 20 -6.04 -13.74 11.19
N GLU A 21 -5.82 -15.00 11.50
CA GLU A 21 -4.48 -15.53 11.86
C GLU A 21 -3.50 -15.34 10.71
N PHE A 22 -3.89 -15.66 9.49
CA PHE A 22 -3.05 -15.49 8.30
C PHE A 22 -2.66 -14.03 8.05
N LEU A 23 -3.58 -13.09 8.23
CA LEU A 23 -3.37 -11.66 8.01
C LEU A 23 -2.83 -10.91 9.23
N GLY A 24 -2.73 -11.55 10.41
CA GLY A 24 -2.47 -10.87 11.67
C GLY A 24 -3.57 -9.86 12.04
N ALA A 25 -4.82 -10.16 11.70
CA ALA A 25 -5.97 -9.25 11.75
C ALA A 25 -6.89 -9.54 12.94
N ASP A 26 -7.57 -8.49 13.42
CA ASP A 26 -8.62 -8.61 14.42
C ASP A 26 -9.91 -9.17 13.80
N VAL A 27 -10.55 -10.12 14.47
CA VAL A 27 -11.76 -10.79 13.99
C VAL A 27 -12.97 -10.31 14.78
N ARG A 28 -14.01 -9.88 14.07
CA ARG A 28 -15.27 -9.38 14.63
C ARG A 28 -16.46 -10.16 14.09
N GLU A 29 -17.37 -10.50 14.98
CA GLU A 29 -18.67 -11.03 14.58
C GLU A 29 -19.53 -9.89 14.01
N TYR A 30 -20.25 -10.19 12.93
CA TYR A 30 -21.17 -9.25 12.31
C TYR A 30 -22.34 -8.90 13.24
N ASN A 31 -22.57 -7.62 13.42
CA ASN A 31 -23.79 -7.03 13.92
C ASN A 31 -24.18 -5.84 13.02
N PRO A 32 -25.42 -5.33 13.07
CA PRO A 32 -25.87 -4.26 12.18
C PRO A 32 -25.02 -2.98 12.20
N ASP A 33 -24.35 -2.70 13.30
CA ASP A 33 -23.61 -1.44 13.51
C ASP A 33 -22.09 -1.62 13.36
N ILE A 34 -21.59 -2.84 13.15
CA ILE A 34 -20.15 -3.13 13.13
C ILE A 34 -19.40 -2.29 12.08
N PHE A 35 -20.00 -2.04 10.91
CA PHE A 35 -19.36 -1.22 9.90
C PHE A 35 -19.27 0.26 10.32
N LEU A 36 -20.22 0.80 11.08
CA LEU A 36 -20.14 2.15 11.65
C LEU A 36 -18.93 2.29 12.59
N GLU A 37 -18.64 1.24 13.35
CA GLU A 37 -17.54 1.23 14.30
C GLU A 37 -16.18 1.09 13.59
N VAL A 38 -16.06 0.13 12.66
CA VAL A 38 -14.76 -0.24 12.09
C VAL A 38 -14.34 0.60 10.88
N PHE A 39 -15.29 1.12 10.10
CA PHE A 39 -14.99 1.85 8.86
C PHE A 39 -14.05 3.06 9.07
N PRO A 40 -14.19 3.90 10.12
CA PRO A 40 -13.29 5.02 10.35
C PRO A 40 -11.94 4.63 10.97
N GLN A 41 -11.78 3.39 11.44
CA GLN A 41 -10.63 2.97 12.23
C GLN A 41 -9.70 2.03 11.47
N ALA A 42 -10.24 1.23 10.55
CA ALA A 42 -9.49 0.24 9.80
C ALA A 42 -8.91 0.84 8.51
N ARG A 43 -7.74 0.35 8.11
CA ARG A 43 -7.22 0.60 6.77
C ARG A 43 -7.74 -0.44 5.77
N ARG A 44 -7.91 -1.68 6.22
CA ARG A 44 -8.37 -2.79 5.40
C ARG A 44 -9.48 -3.57 6.13
N ILE A 45 -10.51 -3.97 5.41
CA ILE A 45 -11.62 -4.77 5.93
C ILE A 45 -11.83 -5.98 5.03
N VAL A 46 -11.86 -7.16 5.62
CA VAL A 46 -12.32 -8.40 4.95
C VAL A 46 -13.70 -8.74 5.50
N ALA A 47 -14.70 -8.85 4.64
CA ALA A 47 -16.07 -9.17 5.05
C ALA A 47 -16.51 -10.53 4.46
N ILE A 48 -16.73 -11.53 5.34
CA ILE A 48 -17.17 -12.87 4.96
C ILE A 48 -18.70 -12.94 5.04
N MET A 49 -19.32 -12.49 3.96
CA MET A 49 -20.79 -12.42 3.83
C MET A 49 -21.21 -12.10 2.42
N SER A 50 -22.51 -12.08 2.16
CA SER A 50 -23.03 -11.66 0.85
C SER A 50 -22.69 -10.19 0.57
N MET A 51 -22.20 -9.90 -0.65
CA MET A 51 -21.81 -8.55 -1.09
C MET A 51 -22.92 -7.51 -0.88
N GLY A 52 -24.19 -7.89 -1.12
CA GLY A 52 -25.33 -6.99 -0.91
C GLY A 52 -25.52 -6.52 0.53
N ILE A 53 -25.09 -7.31 1.53
CA ILE A 53 -25.09 -6.88 2.94
C ILE A 53 -24.04 -5.80 3.13
N VAL A 54 -22.82 -6.05 2.66
CA VAL A 54 -21.70 -5.09 2.80
C VAL A 54 -22.06 -3.77 2.13
N VAL A 55 -22.50 -3.80 0.86
CA VAL A 55 -22.86 -2.59 0.11
C VAL A 55 -23.88 -1.73 0.86
N ARG A 56 -24.96 -2.32 1.36
CA ARG A 56 -26.00 -1.57 2.09
C ARG A 56 -25.47 -0.95 3.38
N ARG A 57 -24.50 -1.59 4.03
CA ARG A 57 -23.94 -1.09 5.29
C ARG A 57 -22.90 0.00 5.07
N ILE A 58 -22.07 -0.11 4.04
CA ILE A 58 -21.01 0.86 3.79
C ILE A 58 -21.47 2.06 2.96
N ALA A 59 -22.54 1.92 2.15
CA ALA A 59 -22.99 3.00 1.26
C ALA A 59 -23.15 4.37 1.95
N PRO A 60 -23.74 4.48 3.17
CA PRO A 60 -23.85 5.76 3.86
C PRO A 60 -22.53 6.24 4.48
N LEU A 61 -21.48 5.42 4.51
CA LEU A 61 -20.19 5.72 5.15
C LEU A 61 -19.13 6.16 4.13
N ILE A 62 -19.33 5.82 2.84
CA ILE A 62 -18.38 6.13 1.77
C ILE A 62 -18.28 7.64 1.58
N GLN A 63 -17.04 8.16 1.61
CA GLN A 63 -16.73 9.58 1.45
C GLN A 63 -15.89 9.84 0.21
N ASN A 64 -14.71 9.24 0.16
CA ASN A 64 -13.80 9.41 -0.98
C ASN A 64 -12.76 8.29 -1.04
N LYS A 65 -12.25 8.04 -2.25
CA LYS A 65 -11.31 6.94 -2.52
C LYS A 65 -9.97 7.00 -1.77
N TRP A 66 -9.63 8.14 -1.15
CA TRP A 66 -8.33 8.34 -0.50
C TRP A 66 -8.36 8.06 1.00
N ASN A 67 -9.53 8.19 1.61
CA ASN A 67 -9.72 8.08 3.05
C ASN A 67 -10.49 6.82 3.44
N ASP A 68 -11.34 6.32 2.52
CA ASP A 68 -12.13 5.13 2.77
C ASP A 68 -11.23 3.88 2.86
N PRO A 69 -11.54 2.92 3.73
CA PRO A 69 -10.78 1.69 3.86
C PRO A 69 -10.84 0.83 2.59
N ALA A 70 -9.79 0.05 2.35
CA ALA A 70 -9.82 -1.00 1.36
C ALA A 70 -10.71 -2.14 1.84
N ILE A 71 -11.76 -2.50 1.06
CA ILE A 71 -12.72 -3.54 1.45
C ILE A 71 -12.69 -4.69 0.45
N VAL A 72 -12.48 -5.90 0.96
CA VAL A 72 -12.59 -7.15 0.23
C VAL A 72 -13.75 -7.95 0.78
N VAL A 73 -14.64 -8.40 -0.09
CA VAL A 73 -15.71 -9.33 0.26
C VAL A 73 -15.26 -10.74 -0.08
N VAL A 74 -15.28 -11.62 0.91
CA VAL A 74 -15.08 -13.06 0.70
C VAL A 74 -16.44 -13.72 0.62
N SER A 75 -16.64 -14.52 -0.43
CA SER A 75 -17.91 -15.24 -0.63
C SER A 75 -18.16 -16.23 0.53
N PRO A 76 -19.43 -16.48 0.90
CA PRO A 76 -19.79 -17.37 2.02
C PRO A 76 -19.24 -18.80 1.92
N ASP A 77 -18.96 -19.27 0.71
CA ASP A 77 -18.33 -20.58 0.43
C ASP A 77 -16.79 -20.53 0.45
N ILE A 78 -16.21 -19.36 0.82
CA ILE A 78 -14.77 -19.12 0.88
C ILE A 78 -14.05 -19.36 -0.46
N THR A 79 -14.77 -19.27 -1.57
CA THR A 79 -14.20 -19.51 -2.90
C THR A 79 -13.58 -18.26 -3.52
N TYR A 80 -14.20 -17.09 -3.33
CA TYR A 80 -13.82 -15.85 -4.01
C TYR A 80 -13.52 -14.71 -3.05
N ALA A 81 -12.46 -13.95 -3.34
CA ALA A 81 -12.13 -12.70 -2.71
C ALA A 81 -12.32 -11.55 -3.72
N ILE A 82 -13.27 -10.66 -3.45
CA ILE A 82 -13.74 -9.65 -4.39
C ILE A 82 -13.42 -8.28 -3.82
N PRO A 83 -12.47 -7.51 -4.39
CA PRO A 83 -12.24 -6.11 -4.03
C PRO A 83 -13.49 -5.28 -4.31
N LEU A 84 -14.12 -4.76 -3.25
CA LEU A 84 -15.35 -3.98 -3.36
C LEU A 84 -15.08 -2.46 -3.35
N LEU A 85 -14.15 -2.02 -2.50
CA LEU A 85 -13.78 -0.62 -2.34
C LEU A 85 -12.26 -0.50 -2.20
N GLY A 86 -11.67 0.55 -2.73
CA GLY A 86 -10.23 0.81 -2.60
C GLY A 86 -9.34 -0.14 -3.41
N GLY A 87 -9.74 -0.56 -4.62
CA GLY A 87 -8.99 -1.49 -5.47
C GLY A 87 -7.51 -1.13 -5.58
N HIS A 88 -7.20 0.13 -5.93
CA HIS A 88 -5.82 0.64 -6.03
C HIS A 88 -5.23 1.11 -4.69
N HIS A 89 -5.97 1.00 -3.59
CA HIS A 89 -5.57 1.41 -2.25
C HIS A 89 -5.41 0.23 -1.29
N GLY A 90 -5.12 -0.96 -1.84
CA GLY A 90 -4.81 -2.16 -1.07
C GLY A 90 -5.85 -3.27 -1.12
N ALA A 91 -7.06 -3.05 -1.69
CA ALA A 91 -8.05 -4.13 -1.77
C ALA A 91 -7.66 -5.21 -2.80
N ASN A 92 -7.04 -4.83 -3.93
CA ASN A 92 -6.58 -5.79 -4.92
C ASN A 92 -5.44 -6.64 -4.36
N GLU A 93 -4.48 -6.02 -3.67
CA GLU A 93 -3.38 -6.70 -3.00
C GLU A 93 -3.89 -7.64 -1.92
N LEU A 94 -4.82 -7.18 -1.09
CA LEU A 94 -5.44 -7.99 -0.04
C LEU A 94 -6.16 -9.21 -0.62
N ALA A 95 -6.90 -9.05 -1.72
CA ALA A 95 -7.53 -10.17 -2.41
C ALA A 95 -6.49 -11.17 -2.96
N LYS A 96 -5.36 -10.67 -3.49
CA LYS A 96 -4.24 -11.52 -3.93
C LYS A 96 -3.56 -12.24 -2.77
N GLU A 97 -3.35 -11.57 -1.62
CA GLU A 97 -2.82 -12.21 -0.41
C GLU A 97 -3.64 -13.42 0.01
N LEU A 98 -4.98 -13.30 -0.04
CA LEU A 98 -5.90 -14.38 0.32
C LEU A 98 -5.81 -15.59 -0.62
N SER A 99 -5.20 -15.48 -1.80
CA SER A 99 -4.99 -16.62 -2.69
C SER A 99 -4.07 -17.69 -2.10
N ALA A 100 -3.21 -17.33 -1.16
CA ALA A 100 -2.39 -18.29 -0.41
C ALA A 100 -3.23 -19.25 0.46
N LEU A 101 -4.48 -18.86 0.79
CA LEU A 101 -5.45 -19.70 1.47
C LEU A 101 -6.37 -20.49 0.52
N GLY A 102 -6.11 -20.43 -0.80
CA GLY A 102 -6.94 -21.06 -1.84
C GLY A 102 -8.18 -20.25 -2.23
N ILE A 103 -8.27 -18.98 -1.82
CA ILE A 103 -9.40 -18.09 -2.15
C ILE A 103 -9.08 -17.34 -3.44
N HIS A 104 -9.89 -17.48 -4.48
CA HIS A 104 -9.62 -16.89 -5.78
C HIS A 104 -9.90 -15.39 -5.83
N PRO A 105 -8.91 -14.51 -6.15
CA PRO A 105 -9.13 -13.09 -6.28
C PRO A 105 -9.91 -12.77 -7.57
N VAL A 106 -11.00 -11.99 -7.45
CA VAL A 106 -11.79 -11.52 -8.59
C VAL A 106 -11.57 -10.02 -8.76
N ILE A 107 -10.51 -9.65 -9.49
CA ILE A 107 -10.11 -8.26 -9.65
C ILE A 107 -10.77 -7.69 -10.90
N THR A 108 -11.46 -6.55 -10.74
CA THR A 108 -12.25 -5.91 -11.80
C THR A 108 -11.72 -4.54 -12.23
N THR A 109 -10.62 -4.07 -11.62
CA THR A 109 -10.01 -2.78 -12.00
C THR A 109 -9.42 -2.85 -13.41
N ALA A 110 -9.69 -1.83 -14.22
CA ALA A 110 -9.35 -1.83 -15.65
C ALA A 110 -7.84 -1.96 -15.90
N THR A 111 -7.01 -1.31 -15.09
CA THR A 111 -5.54 -1.38 -15.22
C THR A 111 -5.02 -2.80 -14.99
N GLU A 112 -5.44 -3.44 -13.90
CA GLU A 112 -4.97 -4.80 -13.60
C GLU A 112 -5.57 -5.87 -14.51
N SER A 113 -6.83 -5.70 -14.96
CA SER A 113 -7.43 -6.62 -15.95
C SER A 113 -6.71 -6.60 -17.30
N LYS A 114 -6.03 -5.48 -17.62
CA LYS A 114 -5.16 -5.34 -18.80
C LYS A 114 -3.68 -5.63 -18.51
N GLY A 115 -3.32 -6.02 -17.28
CA GLY A 115 -1.92 -6.21 -16.87
C GLY A 115 -1.12 -4.90 -16.84
N ARG A 116 -1.80 -3.76 -16.66
CA ARG A 116 -1.21 -2.43 -16.60
C ARG A 116 -1.10 -1.92 -15.17
N ASP A 117 -0.07 -1.12 -14.92
CA ASP A 117 0.08 -0.41 -13.66
C ASP A 117 -0.93 0.75 -13.53
N SER A 118 -1.15 1.20 -12.30
CA SER A 118 -1.79 2.47 -11.99
C SER A 118 -0.81 3.41 -11.28
N VAL A 119 -1.09 4.71 -11.25
CA VAL A 119 -0.30 5.68 -10.48
C VAL A 119 -0.23 5.26 -9.02
N GLU A 120 -1.35 4.80 -8.47
CA GLU A 120 -1.46 4.34 -7.08
C GLU A 120 -0.62 3.08 -6.84
N SER A 121 -0.62 2.10 -7.75
CA SER A 121 0.20 0.89 -7.61
C SER A 121 1.69 1.18 -7.72
N ILE A 122 2.09 2.11 -8.59
CA ILE A 122 3.48 2.57 -8.69
C ILE A 122 3.88 3.29 -7.40
N ALA A 123 3.03 4.19 -6.87
CA ALA A 123 3.28 4.91 -5.64
C ALA A 123 3.48 3.95 -4.45
N GLN A 124 2.60 2.96 -4.33
CA GLN A 124 2.67 1.95 -3.27
C GLN A 124 3.97 1.13 -3.33
N ARG A 125 4.32 0.57 -4.51
CA ARG A 125 5.56 -0.20 -4.69
C ARG A 125 6.82 0.62 -4.46
N SER A 126 6.76 1.92 -4.76
CA SER A 126 7.88 2.85 -4.57
C SER A 126 7.93 3.45 -3.17
N GLY A 127 6.99 3.14 -2.28
CA GLY A 127 6.88 3.75 -0.96
C GLY A 127 6.65 5.25 -1.01
N CYS A 128 5.89 5.74 -2.00
CA CYS A 128 5.65 7.16 -2.25
C CYS A 128 4.19 7.55 -1.96
N ASP A 129 3.97 8.84 -1.67
CA ASP A 129 2.65 9.48 -1.68
C ASP A 129 2.44 10.24 -2.97
N ILE A 130 1.19 10.35 -3.41
CA ILE A 130 0.82 11.12 -4.59
C ILE A 130 0.50 12.55 -4.14
N VAL A 131 1.27 13.52 -4.64
CA VAL A 131 1.14 14.94 -4.27
C VAL A 131 -0.11 15.55 -4.89
N ASN A 132 -0.31 15.34 -6.19
CA ASN A 132 -1.42 15.92 -6.96
C ASN A 132 -2.44 14.82 -7.31
N ARG A 133 -3.22 14.41 -6.33
CA ARG A 133 -4.16 13.27 -6.42
C ARG A 133 -5.17 13.36 -7.56
N ASP A 134 -5.58 14.57 -7.93
CA ASP A 134 -6.57 14.78 -9.00
C ASP A 134 -6.05 14.35 -10.39
N SER A 135 -4.72 14.39 -10.61
CA SER A 135 -4.10 13.94 -11.84
C SER A 135 -4.26 12.44 -12.10
N THR A 136 -4.42 11.62 -11.06
CA THR A 136 -4.42 10.16 -11.18
C THR A 136 -5.50 9.64 -12.12
N ARG A 137 -6.64 10.32 -12.21
CA ARG A 137 -7.74 9.91 -13.09
C ARG A 137 -7.31 9.94 -14.57
N GLN A 138 -6.68 11.02 -15.00
CA GLN A 138 -6.28 11.21 -16.40
C GLN A 138 -5.04 10.36 -16.74
N VAL A 139 -4.06 10.32 -15.83
CA VAL A 139 -2.86 9.51 -16.02
C VAL A 139 -3.20 8.02 -16.06
N ASN A 140 -4.04 7.52 -15.17
CA ASN A 140 -4.50 6.12 -15.20
C ASN A 140 -5.29 5.80 -16.48
N ALA A 141 -6.13 6.72 -16.96
CA ALA A 141 -6.82 6.53 -18.23
C ALA A 141 -5.83 6.41 -19.38
N ALA A 142 -4.81 7.27 -19.44
CA ALA A 142 -3.77 7.18 -20.47
C ALA A 142 -2.95 5.88 -20.36
N MET A 143 -2.65 5.42 -19.14
CA MET A 143 -1.92 4.16 -18.91
C MET A 143 -2.67 2.92 -19.40
N LEU A 144 -3.99 3.00 -19.59
CA LEU A 144 -4.76 1.91 -20.21
C LEU A 144 -4.48 1.74 -21.70
N ASP A 145 -4.10 2.82 -22.38
CA ASP A 145 -4.00 2.86 -23.84
C ASP A 145 -2.55 2.97 -24.33
N MET A 146 -1.65 3.53 -23.49
CA MET A 146 -0.23 3.74 -23.86
C MET A 146 0.70 3.52 -22.67
N ASP A 147 1.99 3.34 -22.95
CA ASP A 147 3.02 3.36 -21.92
C ASP A 147 3.35 4.80 -21.54
N ILE A 148 3.20 5.12 -20.26
CA ILE A 148 3.53 6.43 -19.72
C ILE A 148 4.97 6.42 -19.22
N PRO A 149 5.83 7.35 -19.67
CA PRO A 149 7.18 7.47 -19.15
C PRO A 149 7.19 7.74 -17.63
N VAL A 150 7.97 6.95 -16.89
CA VAL A 150 8.19 7.11 -15.46
C VAL A 150 9.60 7.66 -15.25
N HIS A 151 9.70 8.87 -14.74
CA HIS A 151 10.97 9.55 -14.52
C HIS A 151 11.30 9.63 -13.04
N ALA A 152 12.35 8.92 -12.61
CA ALA A 152 12.92 9.13 -11.28
C ALA A 152 13.70 10.45 -11.26
N MET A 153 13.35 11.33 -10.34
CA MET A 153 14.06 12.61 -10.15
C MET A 153 15.20 12.44 -9.16
N LYS A 154 16.21 13.32 -9.26
CA LYS A 154 17.21 13.44 -8.18
C LYS A 154 16.52 13.97 -6.92
N GLY A 155 16.32 13.08 -5.94
CA GLY A 155 15.57 13.38 -4.72
C GLY A 155 14.52 12.29 -4.46
N PRO A 156 13.64 12.49 -3.48
CA PRO A 156 12.67 11.48 -3.07
C PRO A 156 11.40 11.49 -3.92
N GLY A 157 11.50 11.68 -5.24
CA GLY A 157 10.33 11.84 -6.09
C GLY A 157 10.35 11.00 -7.37
N ILE A 158 9.17 10.71 -7.88
CA ILE A 158 8.91 10.06 -9.16
C ILE A 158 7.87 10.88 -9.91
N VAL A 159 8.06 11.08 -11.20
CA VAL A 159 7.11 11.78 -12.07
C VAL A 159 6.60 10.85 -13.15
N LEU A 160 5.30 10.76 -13.31
CA LEU A 160 4.64 10.10 -14.42
C LEU A 160 4.09 11.19 -15.34
N ALA A 161 4.62 11.25 -16.56
CA ALA A 161 4.24 12.27 -17.55
C ALA A 161 3.42 11.63 -18.67
N GLY A 162 2.20 12.11 -18.88
CA GLY A 162 1.26 11.71 -19.91
C GLY A 162 0.42 12.92 -20.35
N PRO A 163 -0.86 12.73 -20.65
CA PRO A 163 -1.80 13.83 -20.88
C PRO A 163 -1.96 14.76 -19.68
N ASP A 164 -1.69 14.22 -18.48
CA ASP A 164 -1.50 14.94 -17.24
C ASP A 164 -0.25 14.42 -16.53
N VAL A 165 0.18 15.05 -15.45
CA VAL A 165 1.40 14.72 -14.73
C VAL A 165 1.08 14.32 -13.30
N SER A 166 1.42 13.09 -12.91
CA SER A 166 1.36 12.65 -11.51
C SER A 166 2.72 12.77 -10.86
N ILE A 167 2.77 13.41 -9.69
CA ILE A 167 3.97 13.60 -8.88
C ILE A 167 3.84 12.77 -7.62
N LEU A 168 4.81 11.88 -7.40
CA LEU A 168 4.90 11.00 -6.24
C LEU A 168 6.08 11.45 -5.38
N VAL A 169 5.88 11.49 -4.07
CA VAL A 169 6.93 11.80 -3.09
C VAL A 169 7.11 10.61 -2.16
N LYS A 170 8.36 10.23 -1.90
CA LYS A 170 8.69 9.14 -0.99
C LYS A 170 8.11 9.40 0.39
N LYS A 171 7.49 8.39 0.98
CA LYS A 171 7.05 8.43 2.38
C LYS A 171 8.27 8.36 3.30
N GLY A 172 8.19 9.07 4.42
CA GLY A 172 9.17 9.00 5.47
C GLY A 172 9.19 10.27 6.32
N GLU A 173 9.47 10.11 7.59
CA GLU A 173 9.53 11.20 8.55
C GLU A 173 10.99 11.58 8.89
N PHE A 174 11.93 10.67 8.62
CA PHE A 174 13.31 10.82 9.08
C PHE A 174 14.28 11.12 7.96
N THR A 175 15.19 12.05 8.22
CA THR A 175 16.38 12.26 7.41
C THR A 175 17.56 11.61 8.11
N VAL A 176 18.26 10.71 7.41
CA VAL A 176 19.44 10.02 7.95
C VAL A 176 20.69 10.67 7.42
N GLY A 177 21.43 11.33 8.31
CA GLY A 177 22.76 11.87 8.01
C GLY A 177 23.82 10.75 7.98
N VAL A 178 24.53 10.60 6.86
CA VAL A 178 25.56 9.57 6.70
C VAL A 178 26.93 10.23 6.50
N GLY A 179 27.87 9.91 7.41
CA GLY A 179 29.27 10.31 7.31
C GLY A 179 30.18 9.08 7.25
N CYS A 180 31.30 9.17 6.53
CA CYS A 180 32.23 8.06 6.44
C CYS A 180 33.69 8.52 6.34
N ARG A 181 34.64 7.59 6.54
CA ARG A 181 36.04 7.81 6.21
C ARG A 181 36.25 7.74 4.70
N LYS A 182 37.37 8.30 4.23
CA LYS A 182 37.74 8.19 2.83
C LYS A 182 38.01 6.71 2.46
N GLY A 183 37.46 6.26 1.34
CA GLY A 183 37.68 4.91 0.83
C GLY A 183 36.91 3.82 1.57
N VAL A 184 35.84 4.15 2.34
CA VAL A 184 34.95 3.16 2.98
C VAL A 184 34.24 2.31 1.94
N ARG A 185 34.03 1.04 2.25
CA ARG A 185 33.27 0.13 1.37
C ARG A 185 31.75 0.35 1.55
N ALA A 186 30.99 0.19 0.49
CA ALA A 186 29.54 0.34 0.52
C ALA A 186 28.87 -0.59 1.54
N SER A 187 29.36 -1.84 1.69
CA SER A 187 28.86 -2.78 2.70
C SER A 187 29.02 -2.27 4.13
N GLU A 188 30.13 -1.64 4.47
CA GLU A 188 30.37 -1.08 5.81
C GLU A 188 29.42 0.09 6.12
N VAL A 189 29.12 0.90 5.09
CA VAL A 189 28.16 2.00 5.21
C VAL A 189 26.74 1.46 5.38
N LEU A 190 26.35 0.46 4.59
CA LEU A 190 25.03 -0.19 4.68
C LEU A 190 24.81 -0.83 6.05
N ASP A 191 25.81 -1.54 6.56
CA ASP A 191 25.70 -2.19 7.87
C ASP A 191 25.59 -1.16 9.00
N ALA A 192 26.36 -0.06 8.92
CA ALA A 192 26.24 1.05 9.87
C ALA A 192 24.84 1.70 9.84
N ILE A 193 24.28 1.93 8.64
CA ILE A 193 22.92 2.45 8.48
C ILE A 193 21.90 1.49 9.09
N ARG A 194 21.96 0.20 8.76
CA ARG A 194 21.03 -0.81 9.30
C ARG A 194 21.06 -0.87 10.82
N ASN A 195 22.26 -0.89 11.40
CA ASN A 195 22.43 -0.92 12.85
C ASN A 195 21.85 0.33 13.51
N ALA A 196 22.16 1.52 12.97
CA ALA A 196 21.64 2.77 13.50
C ALA A 196 20.11 2.86 13.42
N LEU A 197 19.50 2.41 12.33
CA LEU A 197 18.04 2.36 12.18
C LEU A 197 17.43 1.39 13.19
N ALA A 198 18.02 0.20 13.36
CA ALA A 198 17.55 -0.81 14.31
C ALA A 198 17.64 -0.32 15.75
N GLU A 199 18.76 0.29 16.15
CA GLU A 199 18.96 0.88 17.48
C GLU A 199 17.98 2.03 17.78
N SER A 200 17.60 2.79 16.74
CA SER A 200 16.66 3.90 16.86
C SER A 200 15.20 3.50 16.75
N GLY A 201 14.90 2.22 16.48
CA GLY A 201 13.52 1.74 16.24
C GLY A 201 12.88 2.32 14.98
N VAL A 202 13.68 2.80 14.01
CA VAL A 202 13.21 3.43 12.77
C VAL A 202 13.21 2.39 11.66
N ALA A 203 12.06 2.17 11.01
CA ALA A 203 12.00 1.28 9.86
C ALA A 203 12.62 1.95 8.62
N LYS A 204 13.18 1.15 7.72
CA LYS A 204 13.77 1.67 6.48
C LYS A 204 12.78 2.51 5.65
N ASN A 205 11.51 2.16 5.69
CA ASN A 205 10.44 2.86 4.96
C ASN A 205 10.07 4.21 5.58
N ASP A 206 10.49 4.47 6.84
CA ASP A 206 10.28 5.74 7.50
C ASP A 206 11.40 6.75 7.20
N VAL A 207 12.42 6.33 6.43
CA VAL A 207 13.50 7.20 5.99
C VAL A 207 13.09 7.93 4.71
N LEU A 208 12.92 9.25 4.80
CA LEU A 208 12.60 10.10 3.67
C LEU A 208 13.82 10.26 2.73
N VAL A 209 14.97 10.58 3.31
CA VAL A 209 16.19 10.85 2.55
C VAL A 209 17.46 10.53 3.36
N TYR A 210 18.48 10.06 2.66
CA TYR A 210 19.84 9.99 3.19
C TYR A 210 20.61 11.23 2.75
N ALA A 211 21.25 11.92 3.70
CA ALA A 211 21.99 13.14 3.48
C ALA A 211 23.46 12.98 3.86
N THR A 212 24.33 13.65 3.15
CA THR A 212 25.76 13.75 3.51
C THR A 212 26.29 15.14 3.26
N THR A 213 27.46 15.44 3.78
CA THR A 213 28.12 16.73 3.51
C THR A 213 28.67 16.79 2.08
N GLN A 214 28.75 17.99 1.52
CA GLN A 214 29.29 18.19 0.18
C GLN A 214 30.72 17.62 0.03
N LYS A 215 31.53 17.66 1.08
CA LYS A 215 32.88 17.07 1.11
C LYS A 215 32.89 15.56 0.96
N LYS A 216 31.76 14.88 1.26
CA LYS A 216 31.61 13.42 1.24
C LYS A 216 30.73 12.89 0.09
N SER A 217 30.11 13.78 -0.67
CA SER A 217 29.26 13.40 -1.79
C SER A 217 30.02 12.68 -2.92
N GLY A 218 31.33 12.85 -3.00
CA GLY A 218 32.21 12.16 -3.98
C GLY A 218 32.78 10.81 -3.51
N GLU A 219 32.45 10.35 -2.29
CA GLU A 219 32.92 9.06 -1.79
C GLU A 219 32.11 7.92 -2.41
N ARG A 220 32.76 7.11 -3.23
CA ARG A 220 32.12 6.05 -4.02
C ARG A 220 31.34 5.05 -3.16
N GLY A 221 31.96 4.54 -2.09
CA GLY A 221 31.31 3.57 -1.21
C GLY A 221 30.08 4.13 -0.49
N LEU A 222 30.05 5.43 -0.19
CA LEU A 222 28.89 6.08 0.38
C LEU A 222 27.78 6.23 -0.66
N SER A 223 28.11 6.67 -1.87
CA SER A 223 27.13 6.82 -2.96
C SER A 223 26.51 5.48 -3.35
N GLU A 224 27.31 4.42 -3.44
CA GLU A 224 26.82 3.06 -3.74
C GLU A 224 25.93 2.49 -2.61
N ALA A 225 26.14 2.88 -1.37
CA ALA A 225 25.34 2.40 -0.23
C ALA A 225 23.96 3.07 -0.11
N ILE A 226 23.81 4.31 -0.59
CA ILE A 226 22.57 5.08 -0.44
C ILE A 226 21.80 5.28 -1.76
N SER A 227 22.27 4.69 -2.85
CA SER A 227 21.56 4.61 -4.14
C SER A 227 20.63 3.42 -4.18
#